data_46c81f2d6f4208a4812f9d65eaa2e4ef
#
_entry.id   46c81f2d6f4208a4812f9d65eaa2e4ef
#
_cell.length_a   1.000
_cell.length_b   1.000
_cell.length_c   1.000
_cell.angle_alpha   90.00
_cell.angle_beta   90.00
_cell.angle_gamma   90.00
#
_symmetry.space_group_name_H-M   'P 1'
#
loop_
_entity.id
_entity.type
_entity.pdbx_description
1 polymer ?
#
loop_
_entity_poly.entity_id
_entity_poly.type
_entity_poly.pdbx_seq_one_letter_code
_entity_poly.pdbx_strand_id
1 'polypeptide(L)'
;MEGSILDGKRILAVDDEPDVLKVLEEEIMDACPNCTFEKATTYEEAAKKLSSEDYDVVILDIMGVRGFDLLEMAVKRNMRVAMLTAHALTPEALKRSHAMGARAYLPKEKLGEVVPFLEDILKYDFESGWRRLFEKLHSFFTEKFESDWEKKTGLKWQEWGKYYPPSEE
;
A
#
# COMPACT_ATOMS: atom_id res chain seq x y z
N MET A 1 12.18 -0.31 -25.61
CA MET A 1 11.72 0.39 -24.42
C MET A 1 11.55 -0.61 -23.28
N GLU A 2 12.09 -0.28 -22.15
CA GLU A 2 12.00 -1.16 -21.02
C GLU A 2 10.59 -1.16 -20.44
N GLY A 3 10.12 -2.32 -20.06
CA GLY A 3 8.84 -2.46 -19.38
C GLY A 3 8.92 -2.05 -17.93
N SER A 4 7.75 -1.83 -17.32
CA SER A 4 7.64 -1.57 -15.88
C SER A 4 7.93 -2.85 -15.09
N ILE A 5 8.40 -2.72 -13.85
CA ILE A 5 8.48 -3.84 -12.92
C ILE A 5 7.10 -4.47 -12.70
N LEU A 6 6.03 -3.72 -13.02
CA LEU A 6 4.66 -4.23 -12.93
C LEU A 6 4.28 -5.21 -14.05
N ASP A 7 5.08 -5.29 -15.13
CA ASP A 7 4.78 -6.19 -16.25
C ASP A 7 4.60 -7.62 -15.76
N GLY A 8 3.49 -8.22 -16.17
CA GLY A 8 3.17 -9.60 -15.81
C GLY A 8 2.73 -9.81 -14.38
N LYS A 9 2.64 -8.77 -13.58
CA LYS A 9 2.23 -8.89 -12.19
C LYS A 9 0.72 -8.96 -12.04
N ARG A 10 0.27 -9.62 -10.99
CA ARG A 10 -1.14 -9.72 -10.65
C ARG A 10 -1.42 -8.81 -9.46
N ILE A 11 -2.38 -7.91 -9.64
CA ILE A 11 -2.74 -6.91 -8.65
C ILE A 11 -4.21 -7.06 -8.30
N LEU A 12 -4.52 -7.13 -7.01
CA LEU A 12 -5.90 -7.09 -6.51
C LEU A 12 -6.12 -5.78 -5.77
N ALA A 13 -7.17 -5.07 -6.11
CA ALA A 13 -7.57 -3.86 -5.40
C ALA A 13 -8.94 -4.07 -4.75
N VAL A 14 -9.04 -3.74 -3.47
CA VAL A 14 -10.26 -3.93 -2.67
C VAL A 14 -10.70 -2.60 -2.08
N ASP A 15 -11.87 -2.14 -2.45
CA ASP A 15 -12.46 -0.90 -1.95
C ASP A 15 -13.96 -0.96 -2.22
N ASP A 16 -14.77 -0.51 -1.26
CA ASP A 16 -16.22 -0.50 -1.44
C ASP A 16 -16.70 0.68 -2.29
N GLU A 17 -15.80 1.58 -2.67
CA GLU A 17 -16.09 2.71 -3.56
C GLU A 17 -15.66 2.37 -5.00
N PRO A 18 -16.62 2.10 -5.90
CA PRO A 18 -16.25 1.75 -7.29
C PRO A 18 -15.43 2.82 -8.00
N ASP A 19 -15.63 4.09 -7.67
CA ASP A 19 -14.88 5.18 -8.29
C ASP A 19 -13.39 5.10 -7.96
N VAL A 20 -13.04 4.67 -6.75
CA VAL A 20 -11.65 4.48 -6.36
C VAL A 20 -11.02 3.36 -7.17
N LEU A 21 -11.72 2.23 -7.30
CA LEU A 21 -11.25 1.10 -8.10
C LEU A 21 -11.05 1.50 -9.56
N LYS A 22 -11.92 2.33 -10.09
CA LYS A 22 -11.80 2.81 -11.47
C LYS A 22 -10.54 3.65 -11.65
N VAL A 23 -10.26 4.56 -10.74
CA VAL A 23 -9.04 5.39 -10.81
C VAL A 23 -7.80 4.52 -10.71
N LEU A 24 -7.79 3.56 -9.77
CA LEU A 24 -6.67 2.63 -9.64
C LEU A 24 -6.43 1.85 -10.91
N GLU A 25 -7.50 1.33 -11.50
CA GLU A 25 -7.40 0.56 -12.74
C GLU A 25 -6.82 1.41 -13.87
N GLU A 26 -7.32 2.61 -14.03
CA GLU A 26 -6.84 3.53 -15.07
C GLU A 26 -5.37 3.86 -14.89
N GLU A 27 -4.95 4.22 -13.68
CA GLU A 27 -3.56 4.56 -13.40
C GLU A 27 -2.63 3.39 -13.63
N ILE A 28 -3.00 2.22 -13.16
CA ILE A 28 -2.15 1.03 -13.24
C ILE A 28 -2.09 0.51 -14.67
N MET A 29 -3.23 0.40 -15.35
CA MET A 29 -3.27 -0.14 -16.70
C MET A 29 -2.66 0.79 -17.72
N ASP A 30 -2.74 2.11 -17.50
CA ASP A 30 -2.06 3.07 -18.38
C ASP A 30 -0.55 2.94 -18.27
N ALA A 31 -0.05 2.69 -17.06
CA ALA A 31 1.39 2.54 -16.82
C ALA A 31 1.89 1.17 -17.26
N CYS A 32 1.06 0.13 -17.14
CA CYS A 32 1.47 -1.23 -17.45
C CYS A 32 0.31 -2.05 -18.00
N PRO A 33 0.07 -2.01 -19.32
CA PRO A 33 -1.03 -2.76 -19.93
C PRO A 33 -0.90 -4.28 -19.80
N ASN A 34 0.31 -4.77 -19.52
CA ASN A 34 0.57 -6.21 -19.42
C ASN A 34 0.40 -6.79 -18.02
N CYS A 35 -0.02 -6.00 -17.05
CA CYS A 35 -0.33 -6.53 -15.73
C CYS A 35 -1.79 -7.02 -15.70
N THR A 36 -2.10 -7.84 -14.69
CA THR A 36 -3.46 -8.31 -14.45
C THR A 36 -4.04 -7.53 -13.27
N PHE A 37 -5.19 -6.88 -13.47
CA PHE A 37 -5.82 -6.10 -12.42
C PHE A 37 -7.19 -6.69 -12.11
N GLU A 38 -7.39 -7.08 -10.84
CA GLU A 38 -8.66 -7.61 -10.35
C GLU A 38 -9.20 -6.71 -9.24
N LYS A 39 -10.51 -6.70 -9.11
CA LYS A 39 -11.22 -5.82 -8.18
C LYS A 39 -12.13 -6.62 -7.26
N ALA A 40 -12.30 -6.15 -6.04
CA ALA A 40 -13.31 -6.66 -5.12
C ALA A 40 -13.89 -5.48 -4.35
N THR A 41 -15.19 -5.50 -4.10
CA THR A 41 -15.89 -4.39 -3.42
C THR A 41 -16.37 -4.77 -2.02
N THR A 42 -16.26 -6.04 -1.63
CA THR A 42 -16.70 -6.52 -0.33
C THR A 42 -15.62 -7.34 0.33
N TYR A 43 -15.70 -7.45 1.66
CA TYR A 43 -14.80 -8.31 2.44
C TYR A 43 -14.89 -9.76 1.94
N GLU A 44 -16.12 -10.27 1.76
CA GLU A 44 -16.35 -11.68 1.41
C GLU A 44 -15.71 -12.01 0.07
N GLU A 45 -15.90 -11.15 -0.91
CA GLU A 45 -15.32 -11.34 -2.23
C GLU A 45 -13.79 -11.32 -2.17
N ALA A 46 -13.24 -10.35 -1.46
CA ALA A 46 -11.78 -10.22 -1.31
C ALA A 46 -11.19 -11.40 -0.56
N ALA A 47 -11.83 -11.84 0.54
CA ALA A 47 -11.36 -12.98 1.32
C ALA A 47 -11.32 -14.25 0.48
N LYS A 48 -12.33 -14.45 -0.36
CA LYS A 48 -12.38 -15.62 -1.26
C LYS A 48 -11.22 -15.57 -2.26
N LYS A 49 -10.97 -14.42 -2.87
CA LYS A 49 -9.86 -14.26 -3.82
C LYS A 49 -8.50 -14.46 -3.15
N LEU A 50 -8.31 -13.88 -1.97
CA LEU A 50 -7.05 -14.01 -1.24
C LEU A 50 -6.78 -15.43 -0.76
N SER A 51 -7.82 -16.22 -0.57
CA SER A 51 -7.68 -17.62 -0.13
C SER A 51 -7.37 -18.57 -1.29
N SER A 52 -7.78 -18.22 -2.50
CA SER A 52 -7.70 -19.14 -3.65
C SER A 52 -6.70 -18.74 -4.73
N GLU A 53 -6.26 -17.49 -4.75
CA GLU A 53 -5.39 -16.95 -5.80
C GLU A 53 -4.15 -16.32 -5.20
N ASP A 54 -3.12 -16.19 -6.02
CA ASP A 54 -1.89 -15.51 -5.62
C ASP A 54 -1.80 -14.16 -6.32
N TYR A 55 -1.45 -13.12 -5.55
CA TYR A 55 -1.26 -11.78 -6.08
C TYR A 55 0.12 -11.27 -5.72
N ASP A 56 0.72 -10.53 -6.62
CA ASP A 56 2.02 -9.88 -6.35
C ASP A 56 1.86 -8.66 -5.47
N VAL A 57 0.76 -7.91 -5.66
CA VAL A 57 0.42 -6.75 -4.84
C VAL A 57 -1.07 -6.75 -4.57
N VAL A 58 -1.43 -6.45 -3.33
CA VAL A 58 -2.82 -6.29 -2.91
C VAL A 58 -2.99 -4.88 -2.36
N ILE A 59 -3.98 -4.15 -2.88
CA ILE A 59 -4.29 -2.80 -2.41
C ILE A 59 -5.60 -2.89 -1.62
N LEU A 60 -5.56 -2.50 -0.35
CA LEU A 60 -6.69 -2.68 0.56
C LEU A 60 -7.14 -1.35 1.16
N ASP A 61 -8.41 -1.02 0.98
CA ASP A 61 -9.04 0.06 1.72
C ASP A 61 -9.16 -0.36 3.20
N ILE A 62 -8.82 0.53 4.11
CA ILE A 62 -8.86 0.21 5.55
C ILE A 62 -10.30 0.10 6.03
N MET A 63 -11.13 1.09 5.69
CA MET A 63 -12.53 1.13 6.11
C MET A 63 -13.42 0.54 5.02
N GLY A 64 -14.58 0.05 5.41
CA GLY A 64 -15.58 -0.42 4.45
C GLY A 64 -15.45 -1.87 4.02
N VAL A 65 -14.24 -2.43 4.02
CA VAL A 65 -13.99 -3.81 3.61
C VAL A 65 -13.20 -4.60 4.65
N ARG A 66 -13.10 -4.10 5.86
CA ARG A 66 -12.31 -4.72 6.94
C ARG A 66 -10.86 -4.94 6.50
N GLY A 67 -10.24 -3.83 6.08
CA GLY A 67 -8.91 -3.87 5.47
C GLY A 67 -7.83 -4.53 6.32
N PHE A 68 -7.85 -4.34 7.64
CA PHE A 68 -6.83 -4.95 8.51
C PHE A 68 -6.99 -6.48 8.60
N ASP A 69 -8.22 -7.00 8.55
CA ASP A 69 -8.43 -8.44 8.52
C ASP A 69 -7.93 -9.04 7.21
N LEU A 70 -8.17 -8.35 6.10
CA LEU A 70 -7.66 -8.78 4.79
C LEU A 70 -6.14 -8.67 4.72
N LEU A 71 -5.57 -7.66 5.35
CA LEU A 71 -4.11 -7.50 5.45
C LEU A 71 -3.49 -8.73 6.11
N GLU A 72 -4.06 -9.17 7.23
CA GLU A 72 -3.56 -10.36 7.93
C GLU A 72 -3.57 -11.58 7.01
N MET A 73 -4.67 -11.79 6.29
CA MET A 73 -4.78 -12.92 5.35
C MET A 73 -3.71 -12.87 4.27
N ALA A 74 -3.51 -11.70 3.66
CA ALA A 74 -2.56 -11.53 2.57
C ALA A 74 -1.12 -11.71 3.03
N VAL A 75 -0.77 -11.13 4.18
CA VAL A 75 0.59 -11.23 4.72
C VAL A 75 0.93 -12.67 5.09
N LYS A 76 -0.02 -13.43 5.62
CA LYS A 76 0.20 -14.84 5.93
C LYS A 76 0.54 -15.66 4.69
N ARG A 77 0.11 -15.24 3.53
CA ARG A 77 0.42 -15.90 2.26
C ARG A 77 1.59 -15.22 1.52
N ASN A 78 2.31 -14.34 2.21
CA ASN A 78 3.49 -13.64 1.67
C ASN A 78 3.16 -12.71 0.51
N MET A 79 1.95 -12.22 0.45
CA MET A 79 1.57 -11.20 -0.53
C MET A 79 1.99 -9.83 -0.02
N ARG A 80 2.37 -8.94 -0.92
CA ARG A 80 2.75 -7.58 -0.56
C ARG A 80 1.52 -6.70 -0.62
N VAL A 81 1.32 -5.90 0.44
CA VAL A 81 0.08 -5.14 0.62
C VAL A 81 0.36 -3.66 0.74
N ALA A 82 -0.44 -2.86 0.02
CA ALA A 82 -0.52 -1.42 0.21
C ALA A 82 -1.86 -1.09 0.85
N MET A 83 -1.85 -0.41 1.99
CA MET A 83 -3.08 0.07 2.60
C MET A 83 -3.46 1.41 1.97
N LEU A 84 -4.75 1.63 1.77
CA LEU A 84 -5.28 2.82 1.12
C LEU A 84 -6.35 3.42 2.01
N THR A 85 -6.32 4.73 2.22
CA THR A 85 -7.27 5.32 3.17
C THR A 85 -7.64 6.76 2.86
N ALA A 86 -8.91 7.09 3.13
CA ALA A 86 -9.37 8.47 3.25
C ALA A 86 -9.87 8.70 4.67
N HIS A 87 -10.70 7.78 5.16
CA HIS A 87 -11.37 7.94 6.46
C HIS A 87 -10.52 7.52 7.66
N ALA A 88 -9.55 6.62 7.44
CA ALA A 88 -8.64 6.16 8.49
C ALA A 88 -7.25 6.77 8.33
N LEU A 89 -7.19 8.04 7.92
CA LEU A 89 -5.92 8.76 7.78
C LEU A 89 -5.51 9.29 9.14
N THR A 90 -4.91 8.42 9.95
CA THR A 90 -4.48 8.72 11.32
C THR A 90 -3.11 8.13 11.59
N PRO A 91 -2.35 8.72 12.55
CA PRO A 91 -1.07 8.12 12.96
C PRO A 91 -1.23 6.68 13.47
N GLU A 92 -2.32 6.39 14.18
CA GLU A 92 -2.60 5.06 14.71
C GLU A 92 -2.77 4.02 13.60
N ALA A 93 -3.51 4.37 12.55
CA ALA A 93 -3.70 3.47 11.41
C ALA A 93 -2.41 3.27 10.63
N LEU A 94 -1.60 4.32 10.49
CA LEU A 94 -0.28 4.23 9.87
C LEU A 94 0.60 3.24 10.65
N LYS A 95 0.68 3.42 11.97
CA LYS A 95 1.47 2.55 12.83
C LYS A 95 0.99 1.10 12.76
N ARG A 96 -0.32 0.90 12.79
CA ARG A 96 -0.91 -0.44 12.71
C ARG A 96 -0.59 -1.11 11.38
N SER A 97 -0.71 -0.38 10.29
CA SER A 97 -0.39 -0.90 8.96
C SER A 97 1.06 -1.37 8.89
N HIS A 98 1.98 -0.55 9.39
CA HIS A 98 3.40 -0.89 9.45
C HIS A 98 3.64 -2.13 10.33
N ALA A 99 3.08 -2.13 11.52
CA ALA A 99 3.29 -3.23 12.48
C ALA A 99 2.74 -4.56 11.98
N MET A 100 1.67 -4.55 11.20
CA MET A 100 1.06 -5.76 10.66
C MET A 100 1.70 -6.25 9.37
N GLY A 101 2.71 -5.54 8.86
CA GLY A 101 3.47 -6.00 7.71
C GLY A 101 3.03 -5.44 6.37
N ALA A 102 2.16 -4.44 6.35
CA ALA A 102 1.86 -3.75 5.09
C ALA A 102 3.12 -3.07 4.57
N ARG A 103 3.25 -2.99 3.26
CA ARG A 103 4.41 -2.40 2.61
C ARG A 103 4.25 -0.92 2.34
N ALA A 104 3.03 -0.41 2.40
CA ALA A 104 2.74 1.00 2.17
C ALA A 104 1.44 1.40 2.85
N TYR A 105 1.29 2.70 3.07
CA TYR A 105 0.08 3.30 3.62
C TYR A 105 -0.13 4.58 2.82
N LEU A 106 -1.13 4.58 1.95
CA LEU A 106 -1.32 5.61 0.94
C LEU A 106 -2.62 6.37 1.16
N PRO A 107 -2.57 7.71 1.20
CA PRO A 107 -3.80 8.49 1.24
C PRO A 107 -4.49 8.46 -0.13
N LYS A 108 -5.81 8.38 -0.13
CA LYS A 108 -6.59 8.38 -1.38
C LYS A 108 -6.38 9.67 -2.19
N GLU A 109 -5.95 10.75 -1.55
CA GLU A 109 -5.59 11.98 -2.24
C GLU A 109 -4.40 11.80 -3.19
N LYS A 110 -3.61 10.72 -3.01
CA LYS A 110 -2.41 10.44 -3.80
C LYS A 110 -2.61 9.34 -4.83
N LEU A 111 -3.86 8.99 -5.17
CA LEU A 111 -4.13 7.93 -6.15
C LEU A 111 -3.47 8.17 -7.51
N GLY A 112 -3.35 9.43 -7.93
CA GLY A 112 -2.68 9.76 -9.19
C GLY A 112 -1.20 9.44 -9.20
N GLU A 113 -0.62 9.14 -8.04
CA GLU A 113 0.79 8.80 -7.89
C GLU A 113 0.98 7.36 -7.43
N VAL A 114 -0.05 6.51 -7.55
CA VAL A 114 -0.01 5.16 -6.99
C VAL A 114 1.07 4.29 -7.63
N VAL A 115 1.32 4.43 -8.92
CA VAL A 115 2.24 3.54 -9.64
C VAL A 115 3.65 3.55 -9.07
N PRO A 116 4.29 4.71 -8.83
CA PRO A 116 5.63 4.71 -8.23
C PRO A 116 5.68 4.00 -6.86
N PHE A 117 4.61 4.12 -6.07
CA PHE A 117 4.57 3.42 -4.77
C PHE A 117 4.49 1.91 -4.95
N LEU A 118 3.71 1.43 -5.93
CA LEU A 118 3.62 0.00 -6.21
C LEU A 118 4.95 -0.53 -6.74
N GLU A 119 5.63 0.23 -7.57
CA GLU A 119 6.94 -0.16 -8.06
C GLU A 119 7.94 -0.28 -6.93
N ASP A 120 7.92 0.64 -5.97
CA ASP A 120 8.79 0.57 -4.80
C ASP A 120 8.49 -0.66 -3.93
N ILE A 121 7.22 -1.02 -3.78
CA ILE A 121 6.83 -2.23 -3.04
C ILE A 121 7.44 -3.48 -3.65
N LEU A 122 7.48 -3.55 -4.97
CA LEU A 122 8.01 -4.71 -5.68
C LEU A 122 9.53 -4.72 -5.72
N LYS A 123 10.15 -3.54 -5.75
CA LYS A 123 11.60 -3.42 -5.95
C LYS A 123 12.39 -3.49 -4.65
N TYR A 124 11.87 -2.91 -3.57
CA TYR A 124 12.63 -2.75 -2.34
C TYR A 124 12.14 -3.69 -1.25
N ASP A 125 13.01 -3.97 -0.26
CA ASP A 125 12.60 -4.72 0.91
C ASP A 125 11.71 -3.87 1.81
N PHE A 126 11.22 -4.47 2.89
CA PHE A 126 10.25 -3.82 3.79
C PHE A 126 10.79 -2.49 4.34
N GLU A 127 11.99 -2.51 4.89
CA GLU A 127 12.55 -1.32 5.54
C GLU A 127 12.87 -0.23 4.53
N SER A 128 13.49 -0.57 3.43
CA SER A 128 13.82 0.40 2.38
C SER A 128 12.58 0.98 1.73
N GLY A 129 11.57 0.16 1.51
CA GLY A 129 10.31 0.61 0.95
C GLY A 129 9.62 1.64 1.83
N TRP A 130 9.55 1.38 3.13
CA TRP A 130 8.96 2.34 4.08
C TRP A 130 9.76 3.64 4.18
N ARG A 131 11.08 3.55 4.16
CA ARG A 131 11.90 4.76 4.19
C ARG A 131 11.63 5.63 2.96
N ARG A 132 11.56 5.02 1.79
CA ARG A 132 11.24 5.74 0.56
C ARG A 132 9.85 6.35 0.59
N LEU A 133 8.88 5.62 1.14
CA LEU A 133 7.52 6.13 1.30
C LEU A 133 7.51 7.37 2.20
N PHE A 134 8.21 7.34 3.33
CA PHE A 134 8.28 8.49 4.21
C PHE A 134 9.02 9.68 3.58
N GLU A 135 10.04 9.42 2.79
CA GLU A 135 10.69 10.50 2.04
C GLU A 135 9.70 11.23 1.13
N LYS A 136 8.81 10.47 0.50
CA LYS A 136 7.81 11.01 -0.43
C LYS A 136 6.63 11.66 0.29
N LEU A 137 6.20 11.11 1.43
CA LEU A 137 4.94 11.49 2.08
C LEU A 137 5.10 12.16 3.44
N HIS A 138 6.32 12.34 3.94
CA HIS A 138 6.52 12.92 5.27
C HIS A 138 5.83 14.28 5.42
N SER A 139 6.00 15.16 4.44
CA SER A 139 5.37 16.48 4.47
C SER A 139 3.84 16.38 4.48
N PHE A 140 3.30 15.45 3.71
CA PHE A 140 1.86 15.22 3.68
C PHE A 140 1.35 14.77 5.05
N PHE A 141 2.02 13.80 5.67
CA PHE A 141 1.61 13.31 6.98
C PHE A 141 1.76 14.40 8.06
N THR A 142 2.83 15.16 8.02
CA THR A 142 3.04 16.26 8.98
C THR A 142 1.94 17.31 8.86
N GLU A 143 1.49 17.59 7.65
CA GLU A 143 0.42 18.54 7.40
C GLU A 143 -0.96 18.03 7.85
N LYS A 144 -1.22 16.73 7.67
CA LYS A 144 -2.52 16.13 7.99
C LYS A 144 -2.64 15.65 9.43
N PHE A 145 -1.53 15.26 10.04
CA PHE A 145 -1.50 14.74 11.41
C PHE A 145 -1.13 15.87 12.38
N GLU A 146 -1.27 15.60 13.68
CA GLU A 146 -0.79 16.53 14.69
C GLU A 146 0.74 16.60 14.63
N SER A 147 1.30 17.75 15.02
CA SER A 147 2.74 18.03 14.90
C SER A 147 3.64 17.02 15.63
N ASP A 148 3.10 16.32 16.61
CA ASP A 148 3.85 15.32 17.38
C ASP A 148 3.54 13.87 16.96
N TRP A 149 3.04 13.68 15.75
CA TRP A 149 2.59 12.34 15.31
C TRP A 149 3.71 11.30 15.34
N GLU A 150 4.94 11.71 15.00
CA GLU A 150 6.08 10.78 15.03
C GLU A 150 6.36 10.31 16.45
N LYS A 151 6.28 11.21 17.41
CA LYS A 151 6.49 10.89 18.82
C LYS A 151 5.39 9.97 19.34
N LYS A 152 4.14 10.25 18.99
CA LYS A 152 2.99 9.46 19.44
C LYS A 152 3.01 8.05 18.90
N THR A 153 3.45 7.87 17.66
CA THR A 153 3.47 6.55 17.02
C THR A 153 4.76 5.80 17.26
N GLY A 154 5.82 6.50 17.63
CA GLY A 154 7.15 5.93 17.70
C GLY A 154 7.79 5.72 16.33
N LEU A 155 7.16 6.21 15.27
CA LEU A 155 7.67 6.07 13.90
C LEU A 155 8.50 7.30 13.55
N LYS A 156 9.80 7.19 13.67
CA LYS A 156 10.74 8.26 13.36
C LYS A 156 11.49 7.88 12.10
N TRP A 157 10.95 8.26 10.96
CA TRP A 157 11.47 7.84 9.68
C TRP A 157 12.95 8.23 9.48
N GLN A 158 13.41 9.34 10.06
CA GLN A 158 14.81 9.74 9.96
C GLN A 158 15.74 8.75 10.63
N GLU A 159 15.25 8.01 11.62
CA GLU A 159 16.05 7.03 12.35
C GLU A 159 16.06 5.67 11.69
N TRP A 160 15.18 5.44 10.73
CA TRP A 160 15.08 4.13 10.07
C TRP A 160 16.32 3.75 9.29
N GLY A 161 16.96 4.73 8.64
CA GLY A 161 18.22 4.50 7.96
C GLY A 161 19.34 4.10 8.92
N LYS A 162 19.18 4.36 10.20
CA LYS A 162 20.14 4.02 11.24
C LYS A 162 19.94 2.58 11.72
N TYR A 163 18.68 2.16 11.90
CA TYR A 163 18.34 0.80 12.35
C TYR A 163 18.18 -0.15 11.20
N TYR A 164 17.73 0.34 10.06
CA TYR A 164 17.45 -0.44 8.87
C TYR A 164 18.13 0.24 7.69
N PRO A 165 19.43 -0.02 7.48
CA PRO A 165 20.13 0.62 6.36
C PRO A 165 19.49 0.25 5.02
N PRO A 166 19.62 1.12 4.01
CA PRO A 166 19.01 0.83 2.72
C PRO A 166 19.61 -0.41 2.10
N SER A 167 18.79 -1.15 1.35
CA SER A 167 19.30 -2.26 0.58
C SER A 167 20.19 -1.73 -0.56
N GLU A 168 21.13 -2.52 -0.97
CA GLU A 168 22.09 -2.15 -2.02
C GLU A 168 21.55 -2.57 -3.39
N GLU A 169 20.69 -1.77 -3.96
CA GLU A 169 20.21 -2.15 -5.29
C GLU A 169 20.60 -1.18 -6.32
#